data_f01090d1120400b20e43985323ce9b70
#
_entry.id   f01090d1120400b20e43985323ce9b70
#
_cell.length_a   1.000
_cell.length_b   1.000
_cell.length_c   1.000
_cell.angle_alpha   90.00
_cell.angle_beta   90.00
_cell.angle_gamma   90.00
#
_symmetry.space_group_name_H-M   'P 1'
#
loop_
_entity.id
_entity.type
_entity.pdbx_description
1 polymer ?
#
loop_
_entity_poly.entity_id
_entity_poly.type
_entity_poly.pdbx_seq_one_letter_code
_entity_poly.pdbx_strand_id
1 'polypeptide(L)'
;MTTYFDINLDLTAEDKALREEAHKFAKKVIRPIGIEIDRMSAEDAVAEGSPLYDFMKQAYQLGYHKAAIPEEFGGLGCTPLQTHMIWEELYWGNLGLAAVVSLAGWPYFKLLGSGNQELIEEFVVPYCNCDDASISGCWAITEPDHGSDTMNAGENFFHDEKVKGQLQARLEGDEYVLNGQKSAWVSCAPFATHAMVNLQIDPSKGMAGGGVCILPLNLPGVERGAPLEKVGQRDLPQGEFCHIRQQYQILPWKFPY
;
A
#
# COMPACT_ATOMS: atom_id res chain seq x y z
N MET A 1 -9.97 0.02 -34.62
CA MET A 1 -9.84 -0.58 -33.27
C MET A 1 -9.14 -1.90 -33.45
N THR A 2 -7.97 -2.04 -32.91
CA THR A 2 -7.27 -3.33 -32.83
C THR A 2 -8.10 -4.20 -31.89
N THR A 3 -8.70 -5.26 -32.41
CA THR A 3 -9.39 -6.26 -31.60
C THR A 3 -8.32 -6.97 -30.76
N TYR A 4 -8.30 -6.69 -29.47
CA TYR A 4 -7.59 -7.54 -28.55
C TYR A 4 -8.15 -8.96 -28.63
N PHE A 5 -7.31 -9.96 -28.70
CA PHE A 5 -7.72 -11.33 -28.46
C PHE A 5 -8.11 -11.44 -27.01
N ASP A 6 -9.42 -11.43 -26.76
CA ASP A 6 -9.96 -11.69 -25.44
C ASP A 6 -9.87 -13.20 -25.21
N ILE A 7 -8.92 -13.60 -24.37
CA ILE A 7 -8.77 -15.02 -23.98
C ILE A 7 -9.88 -15.48 -23.02
N ASN A 8 -10.64 -14.55 -22.42
CA ASN A 8 -11.78 -14.86 -21.57
C ASN A 8 -13.07 -14.81 -22.41
N LEU A 9 -13.45 -15.96 -22.99
CA LEU A 9 -14.64 -16.05 -23.83
C LEU A 9 -15.96 -16.03 -23.05
N ASP A 10 -15.93 -16.32 -21.73
CA ASP A 10 -17.09 -16.51 -20.87
C ASP A 10 -17.42 -15.29 -19.98
N LEU A 11 -16.94 -14.11 -20.33
CA LEU A 11 -17.24 -12.89 -19.59
C LEU A 11 -18.74 -12.56 -19.64
N THR A 12 -19.33 -12.32 -18.48
CA THR A 12 -20.71 -11.84 -18.36
C THR A 12 -20.88 -10.43 -18.91
N ALA A 13 -22.11 -9.98 -19.06
CA ALA A 13 -22.39 -8.60 -19.45
C ALA A 13 -21.90 -7.60 -18.39
N GLU A 14 -21.98 -7.98 -17.10
CA GLU A 14 -21.48 -7.20 -15.98
C GLU A 14 -19.96 -7.07 -16.01
N ASP A 15 -19.23 -8.17 -16.21
CA ASP A 15 -17.76 -8.16 -16.32
C ASP A 15 -17.27 -7.23 -17.44
N LYS A 16 -17.96 -7.29 -18.59
CA LYS A 16 -17.66 -6.43 -19.73
C LYS A 16 -17.92 -4.96 -19.44
N ALA A 17 -19.03 -4.64 -18.75
CA ALA A 17 -19.36 -3.29 -18.34
C ALA A 17 -18.33 -2.74 -17.35
N LEU A 18 -17.94 -3.53 -16.35
CA LEU A 18 -16.94 -3.17 -15.36
C LEU A 18 -15.59 -2.83 -16.01
N ARG A 19 -15.11 -3.70 -16.90
CA ARG A 19 -13.88 -3.48 -17.67
C ARG A 19 -13.96 -2.21 -18.52
N GLU A 20 -15.10 -1.99 -19.21
CA GLU A 20 -15.27 -0.81 -20.04
C GLU A 20 -15.27 0.51 -19.24
N GLU A 21 -15.88 0.54 -18.06
CA GLU A 21 -15.84 1.71 -17.17
C GLU A 21 -14.43 1.95 -16.64
N ALA A 22 -13.70 0.92 -16.23
CA ALA A 22 -12.30 1.03 -15.83
C ALA A 22 -11.43 1.56 -17.00
N HIS A 23 -11.62 1.07 -18.23
CA HIS A 23 -10.94 1.58 -19.42
C HIS A 23 -11.23 3.06 -19.69
N LYS A 24 -12.49 3.48 -19.56
CA LYS A 24 -12.88 4.88 -19.76
C LYS A 24 -12.20 5.79 -18.74
N PHE A 25 -12.16 5.37 -17.48
CA PHE A 25 -11.46 6.10 -16.42
C PHE A 25 -9.95 6.16 -16.69
N ALA A 26 -9.35 5.03 -17.02
CA ALA A 26 -7.94 4.94 -17.38
C ALA A 26 -7.55 5.89 -18.52
N LYS A 27 -8.36 5.92 -19.56
CA LYS A 27 -8.12 6.75 -20.75
C LYS A 27 -8.33 8.25 -20.49
N LYS A 28 -9.42 8.61 -19.76
CA LYS A 28 -9.83 10.00 -19.61
C LYS A 28 -9.20 10.71 -18.42
N VAL A 29 -8.83 9.97 -17.37
CA VAL A 29 -8.32 10.51 -16.11
C VAL A 29 -6.87 10.09 -15.87
N ILE A 30 -6.60 8.78 -15.82
CA ILE A 30 -5.29 8.29 -15.43
C ILE A 30 -4.21 8.73 -16.42
N ARG A 31 -4.40 8.53 -17.72
CA ARG A 31 -3.39 8.86 -18.73
C ARG A 31 -2.98 10.32 -18.76
N PRO A 32 -3.93 11.29 -18.86
CA PRO A 32 -3.56 12.70 -18.85
C PRO A 32 -2.82 13.11 -17.58
N ILE A 33 -3.32 12.71 -16.42
CA ILE A 33 -2.72 13.06 -15.13
C ILE A 33 -1.33 12.42 -14.98
N GLY A 34 -1.14 11.17 -15.39
CA GLY A 34 0.17 10.52 -15.35
C GLY A 34 1.22 11.25 -16.19
N ILE A 35 0.84 11.73 -17.39
CA ILE A 35 1.72 12.54 -18.24
C ILE A 35 2.07 13.88 -17.60
N GLU A 36 1.15 14.49 -16.87
CA GLU A 36 1.33 15.74 -16.17
C GLU A 36 2.31 15.58 -15.01
N ILE A 37 2.06 14.60 -14.14
CA ILE A 37 2.89 14.33 -12.94
C ILE A 37 4.30 13.87 -13.33
N ASP A 38 4.47 13.13 -14.41
CA ASP A 38 5.81 12.69 -14.88
C ASP A 38 6.75 13.86 -15.21
N ARG A 39 6.20 15.05 -15.43
CA ARG A 39 6.95 16.29 -15.71
C ARG A 39 7.23 17.15 -14.47
N MET A 40 6.63 16.79 -13.33
CA MET A 40 6.79 17.52 -12.08
C MET A 40 8.08 17.08 -11.35
N SER A 41 8.55 17.91 -10.42
CA SER A 41 9.51 17.47 -9.40
C SER A 41 8.82 16.48 -8.45
N ALA A 42 9.61 15.70 -7.70
CA ALA A 42 9.04 14.79 -6.72
C ALA A 42 8.27 15.53 -5.62
N GLU A 43 8.73 16.72 -5.24
CA GLU A 43 8.08 17.59 -4.26
C GLU A 43 6.75 18.14 -4.79
N ASP A 44 6.74 18.67 -6.02
CA ASP A 44 5.52 19.20 -6.63
C ASP A 44 4.46 18.13 -6.85
N ALA A 45 4.88 16.89 -7.17
CA ALA A 45 3.98 15.76 -7.38
C ALA A 45 3.16 15.39 -6.13
N VAL A 46 3.65 15.72 -4.94
CA VAL A 46 2.97 15.46 -3.65
C VAL A 46 2.57 16.74 -2.90
N ALA A 47 2.81 17.91 -3.47
CA ALA A 47 2.41 19.18 -2.88
C ALA A 47 0.88 19.33 -2.83
N GLU A 48 0.39 20.16 -1.94
CA GLU A 48 -1.02 20.54 -1.90
C GLU A 48 -1.48 21.09 -3.25
N GLY A 49 -2.62 20.61 -3.77
CA GLY A 49 -3.12 20.98 -5.09
C GLY A 49 -2.51 20.20 -6.26
N SER A 50 -1.64 19.23 -6.01
CA SER A 50 -1.16 18.32 -7.06
C SER A 50 -2.31 17.53 -7.70
N PRO A 51 -2.26 17.30 -9.03
CA PRO A 51 -3.24 16.45 -9.73
C PRO A 51 -3.35 15.02 -9.17
N LEU A 52 -2.35 14.57 -8.42
CA LEU A 52 -2.36 13.29 -7.72
C LEU A 52 -3.58 13.13 -6.80
N TYR A 53 -3.89 14.16 -6.02
CA TYR A 53 -5.00 14.09 -5.05
C TYR A 53 -6.37 14.09 -5.73
N ASP A 54 -6.54 14.85 -6.80
CA ASP A 54 -7.76 14.83 -7.60
C ASP A 54 -7.99 13.46 -8.27
N PHE A 55 -6.91 12.84 -8.77
CA PHE A 55 -6.94 11.49 -9.29
C PHE A 55 -7.34 10.48 -8.21
N MET A 56 -6.68 10.52 -7.05
CA MET A 56 -6.97 9.60 -5.94
C MET A 56 -8.44 9.72 -5.50
N LYS A 57 -8.94 10.94 -5.32
CA LYS A 57 -10.33 11.19 -4.97
C LYS A 57 -11.31 10.59 -5.98
N GLN A 58 -11.08 10.79 -7.27
CA GLN A 58 -11.92 10.21 -8.31
C GLN A 58 -11.88 8.67 -8.30
N ALA A 59 -10.69 8.07 -8.09
CA ALA A 59 -10.54 6.63 -7.99
C ALA A 59 -11.27 6.04 -6.76
N TYR A 60 -11.25 6.77 -5.64
CA TYR A 60 -11.95 6.37 -4.41
C TYR A 60 -13.47 6.49 -4.57
N GLN A 61 -13.98 7.56 -5.19
CA GLN A 61 -15.40 7.72 -5.50
C GLN A 61 -15.95 6.59 -6.38
N LEU A 62 -15.13 6.05 -7.28
CA LEU A 62 -15.47 4.89 -8.11
C LEU A 62 -15.24 3.55 -7.39
N GLY A 63 -14.68 3.56 -6.18
CA GLY A 63 -14.48 2.37 -5.35
C GLY A 63 -13.31 1.49 -5.76
N TYR A 64 -12.41 1.93 -6.64
CA TYR A 64 -11.28 1.10 -7.09
C TYR A 64 -10.35 0.72 -5.95
N HIS A 65 -10.18 1.57 -4.95
CA HIS A 65 -9.36 1.31 -3.76
C HIS A 65 -9.86 0.13 -2.91
N LYS A 66 -11.13 -0.18 -2.96
CA LYS A 66 -11.81 -1.22 -2.16
C LYS A 66 -12.41 -2.36 -2.98
N ALA A 67 -12.06 -2.46 -4.26
CA ALA A 67 -12.66 -3.41 -5.19
C ALA A 67 -12.61 -4.86 -4.69
N ALA A 68 -11.49 -5.32 -4.14
CA ALA A 68 -11.29 -6.67 -3.66
C ALA A 68 -11.72 -6.90 -2.19
N ILE A 69 -12.11 -5.86 -1.47
CA ILE A 69 -12.52 -5.98 -0.07
C ILE A 69 -13.98 -6.48 -0.03
N PRO A 70 -14.32 -7.46 0.85
CA PRO A 70 -15.68 -7.97 0.98
C PRO A 70 -16.70 -6.89 1.32
N GLU A 71 -17.93 -7.06 0.85
CA GLU A 71 -19.05 -6.13 1.07
C GLU A 71 -19.37 -5.95 2.56
N GLU A 72 -19.20 -6.99 3.37
CA GLU A 72 -19.42 -6.95 4.83
C GLU A 72 -18.53 -5.93 5.55
N PHE A 73 -17.39 -5.54 4.96
CA PHE A 73 -16.48 -4.50 5.48
C PHE A 73 -16.61 -3.17 4.69
N GLY A 74 -17.60 -3.04 3.82
CA GLY A 74 -17.83 -1.86 3.01
C GLY A 74 -17.08 -1.81 1.68
N GLY A 75 -16.46 -2.93 1.27
CA GLY A 75 -15.83 -3.12 -0.04
C GLY A 75 -16.84 -3.36 -1.16
N LEU A 76 -16.35 -3.57 -2.39
CA LEU A 76 -17.20 -3.91 -3.54
C LEU A 76 -17.37 -5.42 -3.73
N GLY A 77 -16.63 -6.26 -3.03
CA GLY A 77 -16.74 -7.71 -3.12
C GLY A 77 -16.45 -8.27 -4.52
N CYS A 78 -15.68 -7.54 -5.35
CA CYS A 78 -15.34 -8.01 -6.68
C CYS A 78 -14.63 -9.36 -6.65
N THR A 79 -15.02 -10.24 -7.55
CA THR A 79 -14.33 -11.52 -7.74
C THR A 79 -12.87 -11.31 -8.14
N PRO A 80 -11.99 -12.31 -7.97
CA PRO A 80 -10.60 -12.21 -8.44
C PRO A 80 -10.47 -11.84 -9.92
N LEU A 81 -11.36 -12.37 -10.78
CA LEU A 81 -11.37 -12.03 -12.21
C LEU A 81 -11.76 -10.57 -12.44
N GLN A 82 -12.82 -10.10 -11.80
CA GLN A 82 -13.26 -8.70 -11.90
C GLN A 82 -12.19 -7.73 -11.40
N THR A 83 -11.61 -8.05 -10.24
CA THR A 83 -10.48 -7.27 -9.68
C THR A 83 -9.30 -7.21 -10.65
N HIS A 84 -8.94 -8.35 -11.26
CA HIS A 84 -7.86 -8.40 -12.23
C HIS A 84 -8.15 -7.53 -13.47
N MET A 85 -9.36 -7.62 -14.04
CA MET A 85 -9.75 -6.81 -15.20
C MET A 85 -9.74 -5.31 -14.89
N ILE A 86 -10.21 -4.90 -13.70
CA ILE A 86 -10.11 -3.51 -13.28
C ILE A 86 -8.65 -3.04 -13.27
N TRP A 87 -7.78 -3.79 -12.60
CA TRP A 87 -6.37 -3.41 -12.48
C TRP A 87 -5.65 -3.43 -13.83
N GLU A 88 -5.92 -4.38 -14.72
CA GLU A 88 -5.36 -4.41 -16.07
C GLU A 88 -5.64 -3.11 -16.81
N GLU A 89 -6.87 -2.62 -16.77
CA GLU A 89 -7.26 -1.38 -17.45
C GLU A 89 -6.67 -0.13 -16.76
N LEU A 90 -6.64 -0.09 -15.43
CA LEU A 90 -6.02 1.04 -14.71
C LEU A 90 -4.50 1.10 -15.00
N TYR A 91 -3.80 -0.03 -14.98
CA TYR A 91 -2.38 -0.11 -15.32
C TYR A 91 -2.10 0.21 -16.79
N TRP A 92 -3.00 -0.17 -17.72
CA TRP A 92 -2.94 0.29 -19.10
C TRP A 92 -3.02 1.83 -19.20
N GLY A 93 -3.78 2.46 -18.33
CA GLY A 93 -3.85 3.91 -18.23
C GLY A 93 -2.52 4.54 -17.88
N ASN A 94 -1.98 4.18 -16.75
CA ASN A 94 -0.67 4.59 -16.25
C ASN A 94 -0.24 3.68 -15.08
N LEU A 95 0.97 3.13 -15.18
CA LEU A 95 1.50 2.17 -14.21
C LEU A 95 1.65 2.77 -12.80
N GLY A 96 2.22 3.97 -12.68
CA GLY A 96 2.50 4.59 -11.40
C GLY A 96 1.23 4.99 -10.65
N LEU A 97 0.29 5.65 -11.31
CA LEU A 97 -0.97 6.05 -10.69
C LEU A 97 -1.86 4.86 -10.31
N ALA A 98 -1.92 3.83 -11.14
CA ALA A 98 -2.63 2.60 -10.76
C ALA A 98 -1.98 1.96 -9.53
N ALA A 99 -0.63 1.93 -9.48
CA ALA A 99 0.11 1.46 -8.33
C ALA A 99 -0.14 2.31 -7.07
N VAL A 100 -0.32 3.62 -7.19
CA VAL A 100 -0.72 4.47 -6.06
C VAL A 100 -1.99 3.96 -5.40
N VAL A 101 -3.05 3.71 -6.17
CA VAL A 101 -4.34 3.25 -5.62
C VAL A 101 -4.22 1.85 -5.02
N SER A 102 -3.52 0.93 -5.70
CA SER A 102 -3.37 -0.44 -5.20
C SER A 102 -2.53 -0.53 -3.94
N LEU A 103 -1.43 0.22 -3.87
CA LEU A 103 -0.51 0.21 -2.72
C LEU A 103 -1.06 1.02 -1.54
N ALA A 104 -1.83 2.08 -1.81
CA ALA A 104 -2.55 2.79 -0.76
C ALA A 104 -3.59 1.89 -0.05
N GLY A 105 -4.14 0.91 -0.75
CA GLY A 105 -5.06 -0.09 -0.19
C GLY A 105 -4.39 -1.29 0.46
N TRP A 106 -3.11 -1.52 0.20
CA TRP A 106 -2.42 -2.74 0.61
C TRP A 106 -2.47 -3.05 2.11
N PRO A 107 -2.24 -2.07 3.03
CA PRO A 107 -2.32 -2.34 4.47
C PRO A 107 -3.69 -2.87 4.90
N TYR A 108 -4.75 -2.28 4.38
CA TYR A 108 -6.12 -2.62 4.74
C TYR A 108 -6.55 -3.97 4.19
N PHE A 109 -6.18 -4.26 2.94
CA PHE A 109 -6.43 -5.57 2.34
C PHE A 109 -5.68 -6.69 3.09
N LYS A 110 -4.41 -6.46 3.46
CA LYS A 110 -3.63 -7.43 4.23
C LYS A 110 -4.14 -7.63 5.65
N LEU A 111 -4.69 -6.60 6.25
CA LEU A 111 -5.25 -6.67 7.59
C LEU A 111 -6.44 -7.62 7.69
N LEU A 112 -7.21 -7.80 6.61
CA LEU A 112 -8.27 -8.83 6.54
C LEU A 112 -7.73 -10.23 6.82
N GLY A 113 -6.54 -10.54 6.34
CA GLY A 113 -5.86 -11.82 6.58
C GLY A 113 -5.42 -12.06 8.02
N SER A 114 -5.43 -11.03 8.88
CA SER A 114 -5.11 -11.16 10.30
C SER A 114 -6.19 -11.90 11.10
N GLY A 115 -7.45 -11.85 10.63
CA GLY A 115 -8.62 -12.33 11.35
C GLY A 115 -8.92 -11.55 12.65
N ASN A 116 -8.22 -10.44 12.89
CA ASN A 116 -8.45 -9.59 14.06
C ASN A 116 -9.59 -8.60 13.78
N GLN A 117 -10.76 -8.89 14.31
CA GLN A 117 -11.98 -8.12 14.09
C GLN A 117 -11.85 -6.67 14.57
N GLU A 118 -11.20 -6.44 15.70
CA GLU A 118 -10.99 -5.09 16.26
C GLU A 118 -10.17 -4.22 15.30
N LEU A 119 -9.06 -4.73 14.78
CA LEU A 119 -8.24 -4.02 13.79
C LEU A 119 -8.98 -3.79 12.46
N ILE A 120 -9.81 -4.76 12.04
CA ILE A 120 -10.60 -4.63 10.82
C ILE A 120 -11.62 -3.49 10.98
N GLU A 121 -12.33 -3.44 12.09
CA GLU A 121 -13.30 -2.38 12.40
C GLU A 121 -12.63 -1.01 12.55
N GLU A 122 -11.46 -0.96 13.17
CA GLU A 122 -10.72 0.28 13.38
C GLU A 122 -10.12 0.86 12.09
N PHE A 123 -9.57 0.03 11.20
CA PHE A 123 -8.80 0.50 10.05
C PHE A 123 -9.45 0.21 8.70
N VAL A 124 -10.02 -0.99 8.48
CA VAL A 124 -10.53 -1.39 7.15
C VAL A 124 -11.87 -0.74 6.87
N VAL A 125 -12.78 -0.75 7.83
CA VAL A 125 -14.12 -0.16 7.64
C VAL A 125 -14.06 1.35 7.36
N PRO A 126 -13.30 2.17 8.12
CA PRO A 126 -13.12 3.58 7.77
C PRO A 126 -12.46 3.81 6.41
N TYR A 127 -11.47 2.99 6.03
CA TYR A 127 -10.85 3.06 4.72
C TYR A 127 -11.86 2.79 3.59
N CYS A 128 -12.72 1.77 3.73
CA CYS A 128 -13.74 1.47 2.74
C CYS A 128 -14.81 2.57 2.61
N ASN A 129 -15.08 3.30 3.69
CA ASN A 129 -16.03 4.40 3.71
C ASN A 129 -15.43 5.75 3.27
N CYS A 130 -14.12 5.81 3.06
CA CYS A 130 -13.43 7.00 2.59
C CYS A 130 -13.63 7.17 1.07
N ASP A 131 -14.22 8.27 0.65
CA ASP A 131 -14.47 8.61 -0.76
C ASP A 131 -13.66 9.83 -1.26
N ASP A 132 -12.95 10.50 -0.36
CA ASP A 132 -12.15 11.69 -0.62
C ASP A 132 -10.63 11.44 -0.65
N ALA A 133 -10.22 10.18 -0.47
CA ALA A 133 -8.83 9.73 -0.35
C ALA A 133 -8.06 10.32 0.86
N SER A 134 -8.77 10.83 1.86
CA SER A 134 -8.16 11.31 3.12
C SER A 134 -7.55 10.19 3.97
N ILE A 135 -7.90 8.92 3.70
CA ILE A 135 -7.29 7.73 4.29
C ILE A 135 -6.55 6.96 3.20
N SER A 136 -5.25 6.80 3.36
CA SER A 136 -4.40 6.06 2.42
C SER A 136 -3.28 5.35 3.17
N GLY A 137 -2.79 4.27 2.59
CA GLY A 137 -1.75 3.48 3.21
C GLY A 137 -0.46 3.39 2.40
N CYS A 138 0.54 2.79 3.01
CA CYS A 138 1.78 2.37 2.34
C CYS A 138 2.31 1.08 2.98
N TRP A 139 3.25 0.43 2.31
CA TRP A 139 3.91 -0.75 2.85
C TRP A 139 5.39 -0.46 3.09
N ALA A 140 5.77 -0.32 4.36
CA ALA A 140 7.11 -0.02 4.82
C ALA A 140 7.86 -1.31 5.18
N ILE A 141 8.43 -1.95 4.17
CA ILE A 141 9.20 -3.21 4.30
C ILE A 141 10.71 -2.96 4.24
N THR A 142 11.17 -2.16 3.27
CA THR A 142 12.60 -1.94 2.98
C THR A 142 13.31 -1.23 4.13
N GLU A 143 14.50 -1.72 4.43
CA GLU A 143 15.43 -1.17 5.42
C GLU A 143 16.78 -0.90 4.75
N PRO A 144 17.75 -0.21 5.39
CA PRO A 144 19.04 0.03 4.78
C PRO A 144 19.76 -1.23 4.27
N ASP A 145 19.68 -2.34 5.02
CA ASP A 145 20.35 -3.59 4.68
C ASP A 145 19.40 -4.70 4.19
N HIS A 146 18.09 -4.45 4.17
CA HIS A 146 17.07 -5.45 3.83
C HIS A 146 16.00 -4.90 2.90
N GLY A 147 15.50 -5.74 2.03
CA GLY A 147 14.43 -5.42 1.08
C GLY A 147 13.60 -6.67 0.77
N SER A 148 13.63 -7.14 -0.47
CA SER A 148 12.88 -8.32 -0.92
C SER A 148 13.30 -9.64 -0.27
N ASP A 149 14.48 -9.72 0.31
CA ASP A 149 14.94 -10.84 1.13
C ASP A 149 14.01 -11.13 2.32
N THR A 150 13.34 -10.10 2.86
CA THR A 150 12.33 -10.26 3.92
C THR A 150 11.12 -11.11 3.52
N MET A 151 10.97 -11.42 2.24
CA MET A 151 9.86 -12.25 1.71
C MET A 151 10.26 -13.71 1.50
N ASN A 152 11.53 -14.08 1.74
CA ASN A 152 12.06 -15.42 1.49
C ASN A 152 11.98 -16.33 2.73
N ALA A 153 10.82 -16.45 3.33
CA ALA A 153 10.62 -17.22 4.56
C ALA A 153 11.03 -18.71 4.49
N GLY A 154 11.09 -19.27 3.28
CA GLY A 154 11.53 -20.65 3.05
C GLY A 154 13.03 -20.86 3.02
N GLU A 155 13.82 -19.81 3.04
CA GLU A 155 15.27 -19.90 2.94
C GLU A 155 15.95 -20.01 4.33
N ASN A 156 17.05 -20.73 4.39
CA ASN A 156 17.76 -20.97 5.65
C ASN A 156 18.23 -19.69 6.33
N PHE A 157 18.65 -18.68 5.55
CA PHE A 157 19.12 -17.41 6.12
C PHE A 157 18.02 -16.66 6.88
N PHE A 158 16.76 -16.89 6.54
CA PHE A 158 15.62 -16.26 7.22
C PHE A 158 15.52 -16.63 8.70
N HIS A 159 16.10 -17.78 9.07
CA HIS A 159 16.16 -18.30 10.44
C HIS A 159 17.52 -18.09 11.11
N ASP A 160 18.49 -17.46 10.42
CA ASP A 160 19.81 -17.19 10.99
C ASP A 160 19.72 -15.96 11.91
N GLU A 161 20.07 -16.12 13.19
CA GLU A 161 20.07 -15.04 14.19
C GLU A 161 20.96 -13.83 13.83
N LYS A 162 21.87 -14.00 12.88
CA LYS A 162 22.73 -12.93 12.37
C LYS A 162 22.01 -12.06 11.33
N VAL A 163 20.92 -12.57 10.72
CA VAL A 163 20.13 -11.88 9.70
C VAL A 163 18.80 -11.47 10.32
N LYS A 164 18.66 -10.22 10.70
CA LYS A 164 17.50 -9.71 11.43
C LYS A 164 17.13 -8.32 10.97
N GLY A 165 15.83 -8.00 11.05
CA GLY A 165 15.32 -6.68 10.72
C GLY A 165 15.95 -5.58 11.59
N GLN A 166 16.05 -4.39 11.03
CA GLN A 166 16.70 -3.24 11.69
C GLN A 166 15.70 -2.38 12.45
N LEU A 167 14.44 -2.31 12.03
CA LEU A 167 13.39 -1.67 12.82
C LEU A 167 12.98 -2.63 13.94
N GLN A 168 13.38 -2.31 15.15
CA GLN A 168 13.14 -3.13 16.34
C GLN A 168 11.83 -2.72 17.04
N ALA A 169 11.09 -3.71 17.52
CA ALA A 169 9.93 -3.53 18.38
C ALA A 169 10.19 -4.24 19.71
N ARG A 170 10.31 -3.47 20.79
CA ARG A 170 10.56 -3.99 22.13
C ARG A 170 9.34 -3.77 23.03
N LEU A 171 8.88 -4.85 23.66
CA LEU A 171 7.77 -4.77 24.62
C LEU A 171 8.23 -4.07 25.90
N GLU A 172 7.57 -2.99 26.28
CA GLU A 172 7.75 -2.26 27.53
C GLU A 172 6.39 -2.10 28.23
N GLY A 173 6.17 -2.91 29.24
CA GLY A 173 4.84 -3.03 29.86
C GLY A 173 3.87 -3.76 28.92
N ASP A 174 2.81 -3.09 28.53
CA ASP A 174 1.77 -3.55 27.61
C ASP A 174 1.86 -2.89 26.21
N GLU A 175 2.90 -2.09 25.97
CA GLU A 175 3.13 -1.35 24.74
C GLU A 175 4.44 -1.76 24.08
N TYR A 176 4.51 -1.64 22.75
CA TYR A 176 5.76 -1.80 22.02
C TYR A 176 6.43 -0.46 21.75
N VAL A 177 7.71 -0.38 22.04
CA VAL A 177 8.57 0.72 21.63
C VAL A 177 9.21 0.36 20.32
N LEU A 178 8.88 1.10 19.26
CA LEU A 178 9.49 0.98 17.95
C LEU A 178 10.72 1.89 17.89
N ASN A 179 11.81 1.38 17.31
CA ASN A 179 13.01 2.16 17.08
C ASN A 179 13.77 1.67 15.86
N GLY A 180 13.99 2.57 14.90
CA GLY A 180 14.70 2.29 13.66
C GLY A 180 14.22 3.16 12.51
N GLN A 181 14.47 2.71 11.28
CA GLN A 181 14.04 3.39 10.07
C GLN A 181 13.49 2.41 9.05
N LYS A 182 12.68 2.93 8.14
CA LYS A 182 12.34 2.29 6.87
C LYS A 182 12.92 3.12 5.76
N SER A 183 13.75 2.48 4.96
CA SER A 183 14.58 3.15 3.97
C SER A 183 13.81 3.51 2.71
N ALA A 184 14.54 4.03 1.74
CA ALA A 184 14.02 4.46 0.45
C ALA A 184 13.04 3.44 -0.20
N TRP A 185 12.30 3.88 -1.19
CA TRP A 185 11.39 3.06 -2.02
C TRP A 185 10.07 2.66 -1.35
N VAL A 186 9.70 3.25 -0.23
CA VAL A 186 8.35 3.06 0.31
C VAL A 186 7.37 3.83 -0.55
N SER A 187 6.63 3.12 -1.39
CA SER A 187 5.61 3.70 -2.27
C SER A 187 4.49 4.32 -1.46
N CYS A 188 4.01 5.48 -1.87
CA CYS A 188 3.01 6.30 -1.18
C CYS A 188 3.46 6.92 0.16
N ALA A 189 4.66 6.65 0.68
CA ALA A 189 5.13 7.20 1.96
C ALA A 189 5.01 8.72 2.08
N PRO A 190 5.25 9.54 1.04
CA PRO A 190 5.16 10.98 1.16
C PRO A 190 3.80 11.51 1.62
N PHE A 191 2.70 10.81 1.31
CA PHE A 191 1.33 11.28 1.60
C PHE A 191 0.46 10.27 2.38
N ALA A 192 0.89 9.01 2.54
CA ALA A 192 0.10 7.99 3.24
C ALA A 192 -0.24 8.40 4.68
N THR A 193 -1.42 8.02 5.15
CA THR A 193 -1.87 8.27 6.54
C THR A 193 -1.53 7.11 7.47
N HIS A 194 -1.40 5.91 6.92
CA HIS A 194 -1.05 4.70 7.66
C HIS A 194 0.04 3.92 6.93
N ALA A 195 0.85 3.20 7.68
CA ALA A 195 1.81 2.26 7.12
C ALA A 195 1.58 0.85 7.66
N MET A 196 1.59 -0.15 6.78
CA MET A 196 1.89 -1.50 7.19
C MET A 196 3.40 -1.61 7.32
N VAL A 197 3.89 -1.87 8.52
CA VAL A 197 5.31 -1.83 8.85
C VAL A 197 5.79 -3.22 9.22
N ASN A 198 6.80 -3.73 8.51
CA ASN A 198 7.53 -4.91 8.93
C ASN A 198 8.52 -4.52 10.02
N LEU A 199 8.60 -5.31 11.09
CA LEU A 199 9.43 -5.01 12.25
C LEU A 199 10.00 -6.29 12.88
N GLN A 200 11.04 -6.14 13.69
CA GLN A 200 11.70 -7.23 14.39
C GLN A 200 11.26 -7.25 15.86
N ILE A 201 10.65 -8.37 16.28
CA ILE A 201 10.15 -8.58 17.65
C ILE A 201 11.16 -9.46 18.44
N ASP A 202 11.54 -10.59 17.88
CA ASP A 202 12.45 -11.55 18.51
C ASP A 202 13.69 -11.78 17.63
N PRO A 203 14.78 -11.02 17.86
CA PRO A 203 15.98 -11.11 17.04
C PRO A 203 16.73 -12.44 17.18
N SER A 204 16.42 -13.26 18.20
CA SER A 204 17.06 -14.58 18.38
C SER A 204 16.62 -15.61 17.35
N LYS A 205 15.55 -15.31 16.59
CA LYS A 205 15.00 -16.18 15.55
C LYS A 205 15.33 -15.70 14.13
N GLY A 206 16.26 -14.76 14.00
CA GLY A 206 16.52 -14.14 12.72
C GLY A 206 15.29 -13.36 12.21
N MET A 207 15.12 -13.23 10.90
CA MET A 207 13.98 -12.57 10.30
C MET A 207 12.64 -13.26 10.62
N ALA A 208 12.66 -14.58 10.89
CA ALA A 208 11.49 -15.34 11.33
C ALA A 208 10.90 -14.85 12.67
N GLY A 209 11.70 -14.12 13.45
CA GLY A 209 11.26 -13.43 14.68
C GLY A 209 10.62 -12.07 14.42
N GLY A 210 10.38 -11.71 13.18
CA GLY A 210 9.69 -10.48 12.79
C GLY A 210 8.18 -10.54 12.97
N GLY A 211 7.55 -9.42 12.70
CA GLY A 211 6.09 -9.26 12.66
C GLY A 211 5.70 -8.05 11.81
N VAL A 212 4.42 -7.78 11.80
CA VAL A 212 3.85 -6.63 11.06
C VAL A 212 2.90 -5.88 11.99
N CYS A 213 2.85 -4.58 11.83
CA CYS A 213 1.82 -3.77 12.45
C CYS A 213 1.24 -2.77 11.44
N ILE A 214 0.07 -2.23 11.73
CA ILE A 214 -0.42 -1.00 11.10
C ILE A 214 -0.07 0.17 12.02
N LEU A 215 0.54 1.21 11.45
CA LEU A 215 1.03 2.36 12.18
C LEU A 215 0.42 3.64 11.60
N PRO A 216 -0.35 4.41 12.39
CA PRO A 216 -0.73 5.76 12.00
C PRO A 216 0.51 6.65 11.86
N LEU A 217 0.61 7.40 10.77
CA LEU A 217 1.82 8.14 10.42
C LEU A 217 1.83 9.60 10.90
N ASN A 218 0.78 10.01 11.62
CA ASN A 218 0.68 11.31 12.28
C ASN A 218 1.14 11.28 13.74
N LEU A 219 1.64 10.15 14.21
CA LEU A 219 2.12 9.99 15.59
C LEU A 219 3.44 10.76 15.80
N PRO A 220 3.63 11.35 16.99
CA PRO A 220 4.92 11.93 17.37
C PRO A 220 6.05 10.89 17.25
N GLY A 221 7.22 11.29 16.72
CA GLY A 221 8.36 10.37 16.54
C GLY A 221 8.33 9.53 15.27
N VAL A 222 7.39 9.80 14.35
CA VAL A 222 7.44 9.31 12.96
C VAL A 222 7.90 10.46 12.07
N GLU A 223 9.09 10.35 11.51
CA GLU A 223 9.68 11.36 10.65
C GLU A 223 9.78 10.83 9.21
N ARG A 224 9.25 11.60 8.26
CA ARG A 224 9.33 11.30 6.82
C ARG A 224 10.51 12.02 6.19
N GLY A 225 11.21 11.33 5.30
CA GLY A 225 12.15 11.95 4.38
C GLY A 225 11.45 12.70 3.24
N ALA A 226 12.25 13.42 2.46
CA ALA A 226 11.77 14.06 1.25
C ALA A 226 11.31 13.02 0.21
N PRO A 227 10.36 13.38 -0.68
CA PRO A 227 10.02 12.56 -1.83
C PRO A 227 11.24 12.30 -2.71
N LEU A 228 11.37 11.08 -3.21
CA LEU A 228 12.53 10.67 -3.99
C LEU A 228 12.43 11.08 -5.46
N GLU A 229 13.43 11.79 -5.96
CA GLU A 229 13.60 12.01 -7.39
C GLU A 229 14.02 10.72 -8.09
N LYS A 230 13.30 10.35 -9.16
CA LYS A 230 13.52 9.09 -9.89
C LYS A 230 13.65 9.32 -11.37
N VAL A 231 14.33 8.40 -12.06
CA VAL A 231 14.47 8.40 -13.52
C VAL A 231 13.15 8.07 -14.22
N GLY A 232 12.33 7.20 -13.61
CA GLY A 232 11.02 6.80 -14.13
C GLY A 232 10.02 6.53 -13.01
N GLN A 233 8.75 6.27 -13.36
CA GLN A 233 7.65 6.14 -12.40
C GLN A 233 7.55 7.32 -11.42
N ARG A 234 7.73 8.53 -11.92
CA ARG A 234 7.66 9.76 -11.10
C ARG A 234 6.27 9.98 -10.54
N ASP A 235 5.28 9.44 -11.20
CA ASP A 235 3.86 9.36 -10.88
C ASP A 235 3.49 8.33 -9.80
N LEU A 236 4.46 7.55 -9.29
CA LEU A 236 4.36 6.77 -8.06
C LEU A 236 5.30 7.39 -7.00
N PRO A 237 4.86 8.37 -6.21
CA PRO A 237 5.71 8.98 -5.20
C PRO A 237 6.23 7.96 -4.20
N GLN A 238 7.53 8.00 -3.94
CA GLN A 238 8.21 7.15 -2.99
C GLN A 238 9.02 7.99 -2.01
N GLY A 239 9.21 7.47 -0.82
CA GLY A 239 9.94 8.14 0.25
C GLY A 239 10.46 7.14 1.27
N GLU A 240 10.90 7.66 2.40
CA GLU A 240 11.42 6.90 3.52
C GLU A 240 10.81 7.39 4.84
N PHE A 241 10.93 6.59 5.87
CA PHE A 241 10.72 6.99 7.25
C PHE A 241 12.09 7.01 7.92
N CYS A 242 12.71 8.19 7.98
CA CYS A 242 14.06 8.40 8.49
C CYS A 242 14.19 8.04 9.96
N HIS A 243 13.09 8.21 10.71
CA HIS A 243 13.01 7.85 12.12
C HIS A 243 11.62 7.33 12.46
N ILE A 244 11.60 6.20 13.15
CA ILE A 244 10.41 5.69 13.83
C ILE A 244 10.85 5.44 15.27
N ARG A 245 10.45 6.33 16.18
CA ARG A 245 10.65 6.18 17.61
C ARG A 245 9.35 6.45 18.33
N GLN A 246 8.57 5.39 18.50
CA GLN A 246 7.22 5.49 18.98
C GLN A 246 6.92 4.43 20.04
N GLN A 247 6.31 4.82 21.13
CA GLN A 247 5.63 3.94 22.06
C GLN A 247 4.18 3.85 21.63
N TYR A 248 3.72 2.65 21.25
CA TYR A 248 2.40 2.43 20.69
C TYR A 248 1.86 1.07 21.11
N GLN A 249 0.58 1.05 21.43
CA GLN A 249 -0.13 -0.21 21.69
C GLN A 249 -0.33 -0.91 20.36
N ILE A 250 0.67 -1.72 19.97
CA ILE A 250 0.64 -2.49 18.73
C ILE A 250 -0.06 -3.80 19.04
N LEU A 251 -1.03 -4.15 18.22
CA LEU A 251 -1.47 -5.53 18.10
C LEU A 251 -0.68 -6.16 16.93
N PRO A 252 0.52 -6.70 17.20
CA PRO A 252 1.31 -7.33 16.14
C PRO A 252 0.62 -8.60 15.73
N TRP A 253 0.32 -8.76 14.43
CA TRP A 253 -0.05 -10.07 13.93
C TRP A 253 1.16 -10.73 13.25
N LYS A 254 1.30 -12.01 13.48
CA LYS A 254 2.27 -12.82 12.75
C LYS A 254 1.64 -13.18 11.42
N PHE A 255 2.33 -12.92 10.31
CA PHE A 255 1.99 -13.60 9.09
C PHE A 255 2.14 -15.11 9.32
N PRO A 256 1.15 -15.92 9.00
CA PRO A 256 1.40 -17.33 8.80
C PRO A 256 2.30 -17.44 7.56
N TYR A 257 3.57 -17.72 7.78
CA TYR A 257 4.49 -18.14 6.74
C TYR A 257 4.23 -19.59 6.38
#